data_3dfa523e6fc0250e74f9fb52ed2188ed
#
_entry.id   3dfa523e6fc0250e74f9fb52ed2188ed
#
_cell.length_a   1.000
_cell.length_b   1.000
_cell.length_c   1.000
_cell.angle_alpha   90.00
_cell.angle_beta   90.00
_cell.angle_gamma   90.00
#
_symmetry.space_group_name_H-M   'P 1'
#
loop_
_entity.id
_entity.type
_entity.pdbx_description
1 polymer ?
#
loop_
_entity_poly.entity_id
_entity_poly.type
_entity_poly.pdbx_seq_one_letter_code
_entity_poly.pdbx_strand_id
1 'polypeptide(L)'
;TDLGGEELQAAEVTAFTPIDFFGRRNRELKRVHTYIRKKRRKNEMELALLDAFAHYYEQGCEAEQLETAEHNYDYLQREAAEQGKLMHGSYNYHNIVFQGREVVTSNFENAKVGIQIMDLYGFLRKTMEKNGWKQDLGRRMIASYEEKRLLSEEERHLLYTLLLYPEKYWKQCN
;
A
#
# COMPACT_ATOMS: atom_id res chain seq x y z
N THR A 1 -2.53 46.36 -6.18
CA THR A 1 -1.80 45.33 -6.93
C THR A 1 -2.41 43.98 -6.63
N ASP A 2 -3.25 43.60 -7.55
CA ASP A 2 -3.99 42.34 -7.62
C ASP A 2 -2.96 41.17 -7.77
N LEU A 3 -2.92 40.29 -6.80
CA LEU A 3 -2.28 39.01 -6.97
C LEU A 3 -3.37 38.01 -7.36
N GLY A 4 -3.42 37.74 -8.65
CA GLY A 4 -4.34 36.80 -9.25
C GLY A 4 -4.31 35.44 -8.55
N GLY A 5 -5.49 34.99 -8.13
CA GLY A 5 -5.73 33.64 -7.73
C GLY A 5 -5.54 32.72 -8.93
N GLU A 6 -4.43 32.03 -9.01
CA GLU A 6 -4.31 30.85 -9.84
C GLU A 6 -5.22 29.77 -9.25
N GLU A 7 -6.31 29.50 -9.94
CA GLU A 7 -7.12 28.31 -9.72
C GLU A 7 -6.20 27.09 -9.85
N LEU A 8 -5.96 26.42 -8.72
CA LEU A 8 -5.40 25.08 -8.72
C LEU A 8 -6.36 24.20 -9.53
N GLN A 9 -6.03 23.99 -10.80
CA GLN A 9 -6.70 22.99 -11.62
C GLN A 9 -6.63 21.67 -10.86
N ALA A 10 -7.80 21.12 -10.56
CA ALA A 10 -7.94 19.80 -10.00
C ALA A 10 -7.21 18.83 -10.93
N ALA A 11 -6.03 18.38 -10.50
CA ALA A 11 -5.32 17.30 -11.18
C ALA A 11 -6.29 16.12 -11.27
N GLU A 12 -6.54 15.65 -12.49
CA GLU A 12 -7.32 14.44 -12.73
C GLU A 12 -6.75 13.33 -11.86
N VAL A 13 -7.47 13.03 -10.78
CA VAL A 13 -7.24 11.86 -9.98
C VAL A 13 -7.60 10.67 -10.87
N THR A 14 -6.63 10.10 -11.53
CA THR A 14 -6.78 8.74 -12.06
C THR A 14 -7.02 7.86 -10.85
N ALA A 15 -8.30 7.67 -10.55
CA ALA A 15 -8.79 6.93 -9.41
C ALA A 15 -8.47 5.45 -9.61
N PHE A 16 -7.25 5.08 -9.25
CA PHE A 16 -6.87 3.69 -9.11
C PHE A 16 -7.43 3.23 -7.77
N THR A 17 -8.61 2.62 -7.77
CA THR A 17 -9.16 2.05 -6.55
C THR A 17 -8.40 0.77 -6.17
N PRO A 18 -8.21 0.46 -4.89
CA PRO A 18 -7.59 -0.81 -4.47
C PRO A 18 -8.35 -2.04 -4.95
N ILE A 19 -9.66 -1.94 -5.14
CA ILE A 19 -10.48 -3.03 -5.68
C ILE A 19 -9.99 -3.38 -7.08
N ASP A 20 -9.83 -2.39 -7.96
CA ASP A 20 -9.27 -2.60 -9.30
C ASP A 20 -7.82 -3.10 -9.23
N PHE A 21 -7.07 -2.63 -8.26
CA PHE A 21 -5.70 -3.00 -8.03
C PHE A 21 -5.55 -4.46 -7.60
N PHE A 22 -6.29 -4.94 -6.61
CA PHE A 22 -6.23 -6.33 -6.15
C PHE A 22 -6.76 -7.27 -7.22
N GLY A 23 -7.92 -6.98 -7.80
CA GLY A 23 -8.51 -7.80 -8.86
C GLY A 23 -7.62 -7.91 -10.09
N ARG A 24 -7.01 -6.80 -10.53
CA ARG A 24 -6.06 -6.82 -11.63
C ARG A 24 -4.85 -7.68 -11.31
N ARG A 25 -4.23 -7.51 -10.15
CA ARG A 25 -3.06 -8.27 -9.73
C ARG A 25 -3.36 -9.75 -9.53
N ASN A 26 -4.52 -10.10 -9.00
CA ASN A 26 -4.96 -11.49 -8.88
C ASN A 26 -5.13 -12.15 -10.25
N ARG A 27 -5.66 -11.42 -11.26
CA ARG A 27 -5.69 -11.89 -12.65
C ARG A 27 -4.29 -12.06 -13.25
N GLU A 28 -3.36 -11.17 -12.93
CA GLU A 28 -1.96 -11.29 -13.35
C GLU A 28 -1.30 -12.53 -12.73
N LEU A 29 -1.46 -12.76 -11.44
CA LEU A 29 -0.98 -13.98 -10.76
C LEU A 29 -1.50 -15.26 -11.43
N LYS A 30 -2.80 -15.33 -11.74
CA LYS A 30 -3.38 -16.47 -12.46
C LYS A 30 -2.75 -16.67 -13.83
N ARG A 31 -2.50 -15.59 -14.58
CA ARG A 31 -1.87 -15.67 -15.91
C ARG A 31 -0.45 -16.20 -15.81
N VAL A 32 0.34 -15.66 -14.90
CA VAL A 32 1.74 -16.08 -14.67
C VAL A 32 1.79 -17.53 -14.22
N HIS A 33 0.96 -17.93 -13.25
CA HIS A 33 0.86 -19.32 -12.81
C HIS A 33 0.55 -20.26 -13.96
N THR A 34 -0.46 -19.93 -14.80
CA THR A 34 -0.84 -20.73 -15.97
C THR A 34 0.29 -20.83 -16.99
N TYR A 35 1.01 -19.72 -17.21
CA TYR A 35 2.18 -19.70 -18.10
C TYR A 35 3.28 -20.62 -17.61
N ILE A 36 3.70 -20.48 -16.33
CA ILE A 36 4.77 -21.30 -15.75
C ILE A 36 4.38 -22.79 -15.74
N ARG A 37 3.12 -23.13 -15.41
CA ARG A 37 2.65 -24.53 -15.45
C ARG A 37 2.84 -25.19 -16.81
N LYS A 38 2.61 -24.46 -17.90
CA LYS A 38 2.71 -24.97 -19.28
C LYS A 38 4.16 -25.12 -19.77
N LYS A 39 5.14 -24.49 -19.10
CA LYS A 39 6.55 -24.60 -19.52
C LYS A 39 7.03 -26.05 -19.37
N ARG A 40 7.72 -26.54 -20.41
CA ARG A 40 8.30 -27.89 -20.41
C ARG A 40 9.48 -28.02 -19.43
N ARG A 41 10.29 -26.97 -19.33
CA ARG A 41 11.40 -26.87 -18.37
C ARG A 41 11.18 -25.67 -17.48
N LYS A 42 11.33 -25.86 -16.18
CA LYS A 42 11.18 -24.85 -15.15
C LYS A 42 12.47 -24.73 -14.38
N ASN A 43 12.84 -23.50 -14.03
CA ASN A 43 13.95 -23.26 -13.09
C ASN A 43 13.46 -23.38 -11.64
N GLU A 44 14.41 -23.31 -10.69
CA GLU A 44 14.12 -23.45 -9.25
C GLU A 44 13.17 -22.37 -8.74
N MET A 45 13.33 -21.13 -9.20
CA MET A 45 12.44 -20.02 -8.83
C MET A 45 11.01 -20.26 -9.31
N GLU A 46 10.84 -20.72 -10.55
CA GLU A 46 9.52 -21.02 -11.12
C GLU A 46 8.82 -22.19 -10.37
N LEU A 47 9.59 -23.17 -9.93
CA LEU A 47 9.06 -24.26 -9.10
C LEU A 47 8.61 -23.74 -7.74
N ALA A 48 9.40 -22.89 -7.08
CA ALA A 48 9.04 -22.26 -5.82
C ALA A 48 7.80 -21.35 -5.95
N LEU A 49 7.68 -20.60 -7.05
CA LEU A 49 6.49 -19.78 -7.32
C LEU A 49 5.23 -20.65 -7.50
N LEU A 50 5.35 -21.80 -8.17
CA LEU A 50 4.21 -22.71 -8.33
C LEU A 50 3.78 -23.34 -7.00
N ASP A 51 4.74 -23.73 -6.17
CA ASP A 51 4.49 -24.35 -4.87
C ASP A 51 3.77 -23.38 -3.92
N ALA A 52 4.19 -22.13 -3.91
CA ALA A 52 3.62 -21.09 -3.06
C ALA A 52 2.29 -20.46 -3.60
N PHE A 53 1.93 -20.75 -4.86
CA PHE A 53 0.83 -20.07 -5.54
C PHE A 53 -0.50 -20.15 -4.80
N ALA A 54 -0.91 -21.35 -4.36
CA ALA A 54 -2.23 -21.55 -3.75
C ALA A 54 -2.40 -20.66 -2.53
N HIS A 55 -1.41 -20.66 -1.64
CA HIS A 55 -1.41 -19.88 -0.41
C HIS A 55 -1.50 -18.35 -0.69
N TYR A 56 -0.60 -17.82 -1.52
CA TYR A 56 -0.58 -16.38 -1.78
C TYR A 56 -1.74 -15.91 -2.66
N TYR A 57 -2.24 -16.77 -3.53
CA TYR A 57 -3.42 -16.45 -4.34
C TYR A 57 -4.68 -16.37 -3.48
N GLU A 58 -4.83 -17.27 -2.49
CA GLU A 58 -5.92 -17.23 -1.53
C GLU A 58 -5.90 -15.94 -0.71
N GLN A 59 -4.75 -15.55 -0.17
CA GLN A 59 -4.57 -14.26 0.52
C GLN A 59 -4.94 -13.06 -0.36
N GLY A 60 -4.51 -13.09 -1.64
CA GLY A 60 -4.86 -12.04 -2.59
C GLY A 60 -6.37 -11.93 -2.86
N CYS A 61 -7.06 -13.08 -2.96
CA CYS A 61 -8.51 -13.12 -3.11
C CYS A 61 -9.24 -12.66 -1.84
N GLU A 62 -8.75 -13.01 -0.67
CA GLU A 62 -9.30 -12.56 0.61
C GLU A 62 -9.20 -11.03 0.74
N ALA A 63 -8.03 -10.44 0.43
CA ALA A 63 -7.87 -8.99 0.43
C ALA A 63 -8.82 -8.28 -0.55
N GLU A 64 -9.01 -8.83 -1.76
CA GLU A 64 -9.96 -8.32 -2.75
C GLU A 64 -11.42 -8.39 -2.23
N GLN A 65 -11.79 -9.50 -1.58
CA GLN A 65 -13.13 -9.68 -1.02
C GLN A 65 -13.42 -8.72 0.14
N LEU A 66 -12.47 -8.55 1.06
CA LEU A 66 -12.60 -7.63 2.18
C LEU A 66 -12.82 -6.20 1.69
N GLU A 67 -11.97 -5.71 0.79
CA GLU A 67 -12.12 -4.35 0.25
C GLU A 67 -13.42 -4.17 -0.53
N THR A 68 -13.83 -5.20 -1.30
CA THR A 68 -15.11 -5.18 -2.03
C THR A 68 -16.32 -5.14 -1.11
N ALA A 69 -16.24 -5.78 0.07
CA ALA A 69 -17.33 -5.79 1.03
C ALA A 69 -17.41 -4.51 1.86
N GLU A 70 -16.26 -3.96 2.24
CA GLU A 70 -16.18 -2.86 3.21
C GLU A 70 -16.12 -1.47 2.56
N HIS A 71 -15.57 -1.38 1.34
CA HIS A 71 -15.37 -0.11 0.62
C HIS A 71 -14.61 0.96 1.40
N ASN A 72 -13.72 0.56 2.30
CA ASN A 72 -13.00 1.48 3.19
C ASN A 72 -12.15 2.49 2.43
N TYR A 73 -11.55 2.08 1.33
CA TYR A 73 -10.75 2.99 0.51
C TYR A 73 -11.58 4.12 -0.08
N ASP A 74 -12.72 3.80 -0.67
CA ASP A 74 -13.58 4.79 -1.31
C ASP A 74 -14.15 5.79 -0.28
N TYR A 75 -14.48 5.28 0.92
CA TYR A 75 -14.91 6.11 2.03
C TYR A 75 -13.78 7.07 2.47
N LEU A 76 -12.61 6.54 2.79
CA LEU A 76 -11.45 7.32 3.26
C LEU A 76 -10.94 8.31 2.20
N GLN A 77 -11.03 7.95 0.90
CA GLN A 77 -10.64 8.84 -0.19
C GLN A 77 -11.56 10.05 -0.29
N ARG A 78 -12.87 9.86 -0.14
CA ARG A 78 -13.85 10.96 -0.10
C ARG A 78 -13.62 11.85 1.12
N GLU A 79 -13.47 11.23 2.30
CA GLU A 79 -13.18 11.96 3.53
C GLU A 79 -11.89 12.80 3.41
N ALA A 80 -10.83 12.21 2.84
CA ALA A 80 -9.56 12.90 2.62
C ALA A 80 -9.71 14.11 1.67
N ALA A 81 -10.51 13.97 0.62
CA ALA A 81 -10.80 15.06 -0.31
C ALA A 81 -11.61 16.20 0.35
N GLU A 82 -12.64 15.84 1.11
CA GLU A 82 -13.49 16.80 1.82
C GLU A 82 -12.74 17.58 2.91
N GLN A 83 -11.82 16.92 3.61
CA GLN A 83 -11.06 17.50 4.71
C GLN A 83 -9.70 18.08 4.28
N GLY A 84 -9.31 17.93 3.01
CA GLY A 84 -8.00 18.37 2.51
C GLY A 84 -6.83 17.64 3.17
N LYS A 85 -7.00 16.35 3.55
CA LYS A 85 -5.95 15.55 4.18
C LYS A 85 -4.78 15.35 3.22
N LEU A 86 -3.58 15.78 3.60
CA LEU A 86 -2.39 15.62 2.79
C LEU A 86 -1.66 14.32 3.14
N MET A 87 -1.24 13.60 2.13
CA MET A 87 -0.29 12.50 2.23
C MET A 87 1.02 12.88 1.55
N HIS A 88 2.14 12.33 2.02
CA HIS A 88 3.46 12.53 1.44
C HIS A 88 3.61 11.83 0.08
N GLY A 89 2.95 10.70 -0.11
CA GLY A 89 2.97 9.91 -1.35
C GLY A 89 4.25 9.13 -1.63
N SER A 90 5.31 9.39 -0.88
CA SER A 90 6.61 8.70 -0.99
C SER A 90 7.30 8.54 0.37
N TYR A 91 6.53 8.38 1.46
CA TYR A 91 7.08 8.28 2.80
C TYR A 91 7.86 6.98 2.98
N ASN A 92 9.17 7.10 3.08
CA ASN A 92 10.09 5.98 3.27
C ASN A 92 11.40 6.45 3.92
N TYR A 93 12.23 5.52 4.36
CA TYR A 93 13.46 5.81 5.11
C TYR A 93 14.51 6.63 4.33
N HIS A 94 14.46 6.70 3.01
CA HIS A 94 15.36 7.56 2.22
C HIS A 94 14.98 9.03 2.31
N ASN A 95 13.71 9.31 2.59
CA ASN A 95 13.16 10.66 2.70
C ASN A 95 13.09 11.14 4.15
N ILE A 96 13.70 10.40 5.08
CA ILE A 96 13.77 10.73 6.50
C ILE A 96 15.22 10.91 6.90
N VAL A 97 15.55 12.10 7.41
CA VAL A 97 16.89 12.45 7.86
C VAL A 97 16.85 12.79 9.34
N PHE A 98 17.77 12.21 10.11
CA PHE A 98 17.95 12.54 11.51
C PHE A 98 19.03 13.61 11.67
N GLN A 99 18.67 14.76 12.21
CA GLN A 99 19.58 15.87 12.53
C GLN A 99 19.61 16.05 14.05
N GLY A 100 20.55 15.36 14.71
CA GLY A 100 20.60 15.32 16.16
C GLY A 100 19.35 14.66 16.76
N ARG A 101 18.46 15.45 17.40
CA ARG A 101 17.18 14.99 17.95
C ARG A 101 15.97 15.25 17.04
N GLU A 102 16.20 15.95 15.96
CA GLU A 102 15.15 16.31 15.01
C GLU A 102 15.04 15.29 13.90
N VAL A 103 13.80 15.08 13.44
CA VAL A 103 13.48 14.25 12.30
C VAL A 103 12.96 15.15 11.19
N VAL A 104 13.69 15.17 10.07
CA VAL A 104 13.33 15.97 8.91
C VAL A 104 12.84 15.05 7.81
N THR A 105 11.68 15.37 7.25
CA THR A 105 11.15 14.67 6.07
C THR A 105 11.38 15.54 4.83
N SER A 106 11.80 14.93 3.73
CA SER A 106 12.13 15.58 2.46
C SER A 106 11.43 14.90 1.29
N ASN A 107 11.54 15.48 0.10
CA ASN A 107 11.03 14.92 -1.16
C ASN A 107 9.49 14.82 -1.21
N PHE A 108 8.84 15.99 -1.14
CA PHE A 108 7.38 16.14 -1.19
C PHE A 108 6.81 16.22 -2.63
N GLU A 109 7.57 15.84 -3.64
CA GLU A 109 7.14 15.92 -5.06
C GLU A 109 5.86 15.12 -5.35
N ASN A 110 5.60 14.06 -4.58
CA ASN A 110 4.41 13.22 -4.70
C ASN A 110 3.33 13.55 -3.66
N ALA A 111 3.50 14.65 -2.91
CA ALA A 111 2.52 15.07 -1.92
C ALA A 111 1.22 15.47 -2.60
N LYS A 112 0.11 14.97 -2.07
CA LYS A 112 -1.22 15.22 -2.62
C LYS A 112 -2.28 15.04 -1.56
N VAL A 113 -3.49 15.51 -1.87
CA VAL A 113 -4.67 15.17 -1.05
C VAL A 113 -4.94 13.66 -1.21
N GLY A 114 -5.06 12.95 -0.10
CA GLY A 114 -5.29 11.51 -0.12
C GLY A 114 -5.24 10.85 1.26
N ILE A 115 -5.38 9.55 1.25
CA ILE A 115 -5.49 8.71 2.45
C ILE A 115 -4.14 8.59 3.14
N GLN A 116 -3.96 9.26 4.29
CA GLN A 116 -2.68 9.29 5.01
C GLN A 116 -2.18 7.91 5.45
N ILE A 117 -3.08 6.95 5.69
CA ILE A 117 -2.71 5.59 6.06
C ILE A 117 -1.87 4.89 4.98
N MET A 118 -1.94 5.33 3.73
CA MET A 118 -1.13 4.79 2.63
C MET A 118 0.36 5.06 2.82
N ASP A 119 0.73 6.20 3.42
CA ASP A 119 2.12 6.49 3.78
C ASP A 119 2.59 5.56 4.93
N LEU A 120 1.75 5.38 5.95
CA LEU A 120 2.05 4.43 7.04
C LEU A 120 2.20 3.00 6.49
N TYR A 121 1.27 2.54 5.66
CA TYR A 121 1.36 1.24 5.01
C TYR A 121 2.67 1.06 4.25
N GLY A 122 3.01 2.02 3.40
CA GLY A 122 4.22 1.96 2.58
C GLY A 122 5.51 1.87 3.43
N PHE A 123 5.59 2.67 4.49
CA PHE A 123 6.70 2.68 5.42
C PHE A 123 6.78 1.40 6.25
N LEU A 124 5.66 1.00 6.84
CA LEU A 124 5.52 -0.20 7.66
C LEU A 124 5.93 -1.45 6.85
N ARG A 125 5.33 -1.65 5.67
CA ARG A 125 5.61 -2.80 4.82
C ARG A 125 7.09 -2.91 4.46
N LYS A 126 7.70 -1.82 3.97
CA LYS A 126 9.13 -1.81 3.60
C LYS A 126 10.05 -2.10 4.81
N THR A 127 9.69 -1.58 5.97
CA THR A 127 10.43 -1.83 7.21
C THR A 127 10.29 -3.29 7.64
N MET A 128 9.08 -3.83 7.61
CA MET A 128 8.81 -5.23 7.96
C MET A 128 9.52 -6.22 7.01
N GLU A 129 9.50 -5.97 5.70
CA GLU A 129 10.23 -6.77 4.72
C GLU A 129 11.73 -6.86 5.02
N LYS A 130 12.35 -5.74 5.39
CA LYS A 130 13.78 -5.70 5.74
C LYS A 130 14.12 -6.38 7.08
N ASN A 131 13.16 -6.49 7.96
CA ASN A 131 13.33 -7.02 9.30
C ASN A 131 12.69 -8.40 9.49
N GLY A 132 12.45 -9.13 8.41
CA GLY A 132 11.93 -10.51 8.44
C GLY A 132 10.52 -10.62 9.04
N TRP A 133 9.69 -9.60 8.85
CA TRP A 133 8.30 -9.55 9.32
C TRP A 133 8.12 -9.81 10.83
N LYS A 134 9.05 -9.28 11.64
CA LYS A 134 8.97 -9.37 13.12
C LYS A 134 7.73 -8.64 13.62
N GLN A 135 6.74 -9.38 14.07
CA GLN A 135 5.44 -8.85 14.48
C GLN A 135 5.53 -7.75 15.56
N ASP A 136 6.44 -7.91 16.55
CA ASP A 136 6.62 -6.92 17.60
C ASP A 136 7.14 -5.56 17.07
N LEU A 137 7.94 -5.58 16.00
CA LEU A 137 8.36 -4.35 15.33
C LEU A 137 7.14 -3.63 14.71
N GLY A 138 6.31 -4.38 13.97
CA GLY A 138 5.11 -3.83 13.36
C GLY A 138 4.14 -3.24 14.38
N ARG A 139 3.87 -3.97 15.47
CA ARG A 139 3.00 -3.50 16.56
C ARG A 139 3.52 -2.19 17.17
N ARG A 140 4.83 -2.10 17.46
CA ARG A 140 5.44 -0.87 18.00
C ARG A 140 5.34 0.30 17.03
N MET A 141 5.54 0.06 15.72
CA MET A 141 5.42 1.11 14.71
C MET A 141 3.99 1.67 14.65
N ILE A 142 2.98 0.80 14.66
CA ILE A 142 1.57 1.22 14.68
C ILE A 142 1.26 1.96 15.98
N ALA A 143 1.65 1.43 17.14
CA ALA A 143 1.45 2.07 18.42
C ALA A 143 2.07 3.47 18.50
N SER A 144 3.33 3.62 18.03
CA SER A 144 4.00 4.94 17.99
C SER A 144 3.31 5.92 17.03
N TYR A 145 2.71 5.45 15.95
CA TYR A 145 1.90 6.29 15.07
C TYR A 145 0.63 6.76 15.81
N GLU A 146 -0.04 5.83 16.51
CA GLU A 146 -1.29 6.11 17.24
C GLU A 146 -1.11 7.01 18.44
N GLU A 147 0.11 7.10 19.03
CA GLU A 147 0.46 8.13 20.04
C GLU A 147 0.29 9.57 19.52
N LYS A 148 0.39 9.77 18.20
CA LYS A 148 0.26 11.09 17.57
C LYS A 148 -1.08 11.27 16.89
N ARG A 149 -1.62 10.22 16.28
CA ARG A 149 -2.89 10.22 15.57
C ARG A 149 -3.54 8.84 15.67
N LEU A 150 -4.64 8.75 16.34
CA LEU A 150 -5.44 7.53 16.39
C LEU A 150 -5.95 7.17 15.00
N LEU A 151 -5.89 5.90 14.67
CA LEU A 151 -6.48 5.36 13.46
C LEU A 151 -7.99 5.17 13.65
N SER A 152 -8.78 5.54 12.65
CA SER A 152 -10.19 5.15 12.62
C SER A 152 -10.34 3.64 12.40
N GLU A 153 -11.55 3.12 12.56
CA GLU A 153 -11.83 1.71 12.30
C GLU A 153 -11.62 1.37 10.83
N GLU A 154 -12.09 2.23 9.93
CA GLU A 154 -11.92 2.10 8.48
C GLU A 154 -10.43 2.14 8.07
N GLU A 155 -9.64 3.01 8.70
CA GLU A 155 -8.18 3.06 8.46
C GLU A 155 -7.48 1.78 8.94
N ARG A 156 -7.89 1.21 10.07
CA ARG A 156 -7.33 -0.06 10.57
C ARG A 156 -7.67 -1.21 9.65
N HIS A 157 -8.92 -1.29 9.20
CA HIS A 157 -9.39 -2.31 8.27
C HIS A 157 -8.67 -2.18 6.92
N LEU A 158 -8.56 -0.98 6.36
CA LEU A 158 -7.80 -0.77 5.12
C LEU A 158 -6.33 -1.15 5.29
N LEU A 159 -5.67 -0.76 6.40
CA LEU A 159 -4.29 -1.14 6.68
C LEU A 159 -4.12 -2.66 6.75
N TYR A 160 -5.04 -3.36 7.43
CA TYR A 160 -5.05 -4.80 7.50
C TYR A 160 -5.17 -5.44 6.12
N THR A 161 -6.14 -5.01 5.32
CA THR A 161 -6.38 -5.52 3.96
C THR A 161 -5.16 -5.31 3.04
N LEU A 162 -4.53 -4.14 3.13
CA LEU A 162 -3.32 -3.82 2.38
C LEU A 162 -2.13 -4.70 2.80
N LEU A 163 -1.98 -4.99 4.10
CA LEU A 163 -0.90 -5.85 4.62
C LEU A 163 -1.15 -7.33 4.35
N LEU A 164 -2.41 -7.75 4.26
CA LEU A 164 -2.81 -9.11 3.89
C LEU A 164 -2.43 -9.44 2.45
N TYR A 165 -2.53 -8.44 1.54
CA TYR A 165 -2.22 -8.66 0.13
C TYR A 165 -0.74 -9.03 -0.07
N PRO A 166 -0.43 -10.15 -0.76
CA PRO A 166 0.93 -10.68 -0.91
C PRO A 166 1.74 -9.91 -1.98
N GLU A 167 1.95 -8.62 -1.79
CA GLU A 167 2.58 -7.74 -2.78
C GLU A 167 3.98 -8.21 -3.20
N LYS A 168 4.77 -8.75 -2.26
CA LYS A 168 6.11 -9.24 -2.58
C LYS A 168 6.06 -10.45 -3.50
N TYR A 169 5.14 -11.39 -3.25
CA TYR A 169 4.93 -12.53 -4.12
C TYR A 169 4.50 -12.09 -5.53
N TRP A 170 3.53 -11.19 -5.61
CA TRP A 170 3.11 -10.61 -6.89
C TRP A 170 4.27 -9.96 -7.65
N LYS A 171 5.14 -9.18 -6.98
CA LYS A 171 6.34 -8.58 -7.59
C LYS A 171 7.36 -9.60 -8.08
N GLN A 172 7.46 -10.75 -7.44
CA GLN A 172 8.36 -11.82 -7.88
C GLN A 172 7.81 -12.59 -9.10
N CYS A 173 6.50 -12.56 -9.31
CA CYS A 173 5.85 -13.16 -10.45
C CYS A 173 5.94 -12.31 -11.73
N ASN A 174 6.20 -11.01 -11.63
CA ASN A 174 6.23 -10.04 -12.73
C ASN A 174 7.63 -9.45 -12.93
#